data_717d11eaad6435c44cfe3d05f8f78071
#
_entry.id   717d11eaad6435c44cfe3d05f8f78071
#
_cell.length_a   1.000
_cell.length_b   1.000
_cell.length_c   1.000
_cell.angle_alpha   90.00
_cell.angle_beta   90.00
_cell.angle_gamma   90.00
#
_symmetry.space_group_name_H-M   'P 1'
#
loop_
_entity.id
_entity.type
_entity.pdbx_description
1 polymer ?
#
loop_
_entity_poly.entity_id
_entity_poly.type
_entity_poly.pdbx_seq_one_letter_code
_entity_poly.pdbx_strand_id
1 'polypeptide(L)'
;MTEGSALAHLDPTYRRFAALPDDERIAWIRADRWIGFDQSGAALARLENLLTYPPRDRMPCLLIYGDTGMGKTKIVRKFERDHPPKFSQITGVDHRPVVVAQVPSEPIERDLYRELLASMGAPAMTGGTLAREKDICRSLL
;
A
#
# COMPACT_ATOMS: atom_id res chain seq x y z
N MET A 1 11.18 -0.13 45.11
CA MET A 1 9.94 -0.36 44.34
C MET A 1 10.30 -0.32 42.87
N THR A 2 10.29 -1.45 42.21
CA THR A 2 10.88 -1.70 40.90
C THR A 2 10.01 -1.10 39.79
N GLU A 3 10.55 -0.21 38.98
CA GLU A 3 9.91 0.40 37.77
C GLU A 3 9.27 -0.62 36.82
N GLY A 4 9.69 -1.87 36.88
CA GLY A 4 9.12 -2.95 36.07
C GLY A 4 7.65 -3.28 36.32
N SER A 5 7.09 -2.90 37.48
CA SER A 5 5.69 -3.16 37.79
C SER A 5 4.71 -2.16 37.21
N ALA A 6 5.12 -0.91 37.00
CA ALA A 6 4.27 0.15 36.45
C ALA A 6 3.92 -0.03 34.97
N LEU A 7 4.78 -0.69 34.19
CA LEU A 7 4.61 -0.93 32.76
C LEU A 7 4.17 -2.38 32.43
N ALA A 8 3.78 -3.17 33.42
CA ALA A 8 3.41 -4.58 33.24
C ALA A 8 2.20 -4.77 32.30
N HIS A 9 1.31 -3.77 32.22
CA HIS A 9 0.14 -3.75 31.36
C HIS A 9 0.46 -3.54 29.87
N LEU A 10 1.69 -3.09 29.56
CA LEU A 10 2.13 -2.88 28.18
C LEU A 10 2.83 -4.12 27.63
N ASP A 11 2.60 -4.38 26.33
CA ASP A 11 3.37 -5.37 25.60
C ASP A 11 4.89 -5.08 25.75
N PRO A 12 5.73 -6.10 26.02
CA PRO A 12 7.16 -5.93 26.21
C PRO A 12 7.86 -5.11 25.11
N THR A 13 7.41 -5.27 23.86
CA THR A 13 7.96 -4.56 22.69
C THR A 13 7.82 -3.04 22.81
N TYR A 14 6.76 -2.56 23.48
CA TYR A 14 6.44 -1.14 23.59
C TYR A 14 6.90 -0.48 24.89
N ARG A 15 7.33 -1.24 25.90
CA ARG A 15 7.75 -0.70 27.21
C ARG A 15 8.89 0.30 27.09
N ARG A 16 9.84 0.08 26.18
CA ARG A 16 10.95 1.00 25.91
C ARG A 16 10.50 2.40 25.47
N PHE A 17 9.36 2.48 24.78
CA PHE A 17 8.82 3.76 24.29
C PHE A 17 8.05 4.50 25.40
N ALA A 18 7.49 3.79 26.36
CA ALA A 18 6.84 4.40 27.52
C ALA A 18 7.84 5.08 28.47
N ALA A 19 9.11 4.67 28.43
CA ALA A 19 10.19 5.25 29.23
C ALA A 19 10.88 6.45 28.54
N LEU A 20 10.48 6.84 27.33
CA LEU A 20 11.04 8.01 26.63
C LEU A 20 10.61 9.32 27.30
N PRO A 21 11.41 10.41 27.15
CA PRO A 21 10.99 11.76 27.50
C PRO A 21 9.65 12.12 26.86
N ASP A 22 8.91 13.04 27.46
CA ASP A 22 7.53 13.35 27.04
C ASP A 22 7.42 13.76 25.57
N ASP A 23 8.32 14.61 25.07
CA ASP A 23 8.32 15.07 23.69
C ASP A 23 8.54 13.92 22.70
N GLU A 24 9.50 13.04 22.98
CA GLU A 24 9.80 11.88 22.16
C GLU A 24 8.64 10.86 22.21
N ARG A 25 8.07 10.65 23.39
CA ARG A 25 6.92 9.77 23.57
C ARG A 25 5.68 10.27 22.84
N ILE A 26 5.41 11.57 22.88
CA ILE A 26 4.30 12.21 22.15
C ILE A 26 4.53 12.08 20.64
N ALA A 27 5.73 12.38 20.16
CA ALA A 27 6.09 12.22 18.76
C ALA A 27 5.93 10.77 18.32
N TRP A 28 6.35 9.82 19.17
CA TRP A 28 6.19 8.41 18.91
C TRP A 28 4.72 7.99 18.85
N ILE A 29 3.84 8.45 19.73
CA ILE A 29 2.41 8.15 19.75
C ILE A 29 1.71 8.72 18.49
N ARG A 30 2.09 9.91 18.06
CA ARG A 30 1.49 10.58 16.89
C ARG A 30 1.96 10.01 15.54
N ALA A 31 3.07 9.31 15.51
CA ALA A 31 3.59 8.73 14.26
C ALA A 31 2.62 7.69 13.70
N ASP A 32 2.44 7.70 12.39
CA ASP A 32 1.62 6.69 11.70
C ASP A 32 2.26 5.31 11.81
N ARG A 33 1.48 4.32 12.29
CA ARG A 33 1.96 2.96 12.49
C ARG A 33 1.00 1.94 11.97
N TRP A 34 1.61 0.85 11.54
CA TRP A 34 0.86 -0.36 11.26
C TRP A 34 0.58 -1.11 12.57
N ILE A 35 -0.69 -1.34 12.86
CA ILE A 35 -1.12 -2.22 13.94
C ILE A 35 -1.79 -3.42 13.27
N GLY A 36 -1.12 -4.58 13.34
CA GLY A 36 -1.63 -5.82 12.77
C GLY A 36 -2.75 -6.42 13.62
N PHE A 37 -3.75 -6.99 12.96
CA PHE A 37 -4.81 -7.80 13.54
C PHE A 37 -5.18 -8.92 12.57
N ASP A 38 -5.86 -9.95 13.03
CA ASP A 38 -6.05 -11.19 12.27
C ASP A 38 -6.63 -10.99 10.88
N GLN A 39 -7.67 -10.16 10.74
CA GLN A 39 -8.29 -9.88 9.45
C GLN A 39 -7.34 -9.12 8.50
N SER A 40 -6.51 -8.22 9.02
CA SER A 40 -5.52 -7.51 8.22
C SER A 40 -4.41 -8.45 7.75
N GLY A 41 -3.98 -9.38 8.60
CA GLY A 41 -3.04 -10.43 8.24
C GLY A 41 -3.59 -11.35 7.15
N ALA A 42 -4.84 -11.78 7.29
CA ALA A 42 -5.52 -12.60 6.29
C ALA A 42 -5.67 -11.87 4.93
N ALA A 43 -5.97 -10.56 4.95
CA ALA A 43 -6.06 -9.76 3.74
C ALA A 43 -4.70 -9.62 3.03
N LEU A 44 -3.63 -9.36 3.78
CA LEU A 44 -2.27 -9.31 3.24
C LEU A 44 -1.85 -10.64 2.64
N ALA A 45 -2.12 -11.76 3.31
CA ALA A 45 -1.82 -13.10 2.79
C ALA A 45 -2.54 -13.38 1.45
N ARG A 46 -3.78 -12.92 1.29
CA ARG A 46 -4.51 -13.03 0.02
C ARG A 46 -3.91 -12.15 -1.08
N LEU A 47 -3.44 -10.95 -0.76
CA LEU A 47 -2.74 -10.08 -1.70
C LEU A 47 -1.40 -10.70 -2.14
N GLU A 48 -0.64 -11.32 -1.23
CA GLU A 48 0.57 -12.08 -1.57
C GLU A 48 0.29 -13.23 -2.53
N ASN A 49 -0.79 -13.98 -2.27
CA ASN A 49 -1.21 -15.04 -3.18
C ASN A 49 -1.56 -14.52 -4.57
N LEU A 50 -2.16 -13.33 -4.69
CA LEU A 50 -2.44 -12.71 -5.99
C LEU A 50 -1.15 -12.27 -6.69
N LEU A 51 -0.20 -11.70 -5.96
CA LEU A 51 1.07 -11.23 -6.51
C LEU A 51 1.91 -12.38 -7.09
N THR A 52 1.86 -13.54 -6.44
CA THR A 52 2.59 -14.76 -6.86
C THR A 52 1.76 -15.69 -7.73
N TYR A 53 0.55 -15.29 -8.10
CA TYR A 53 -0.34 -16.14 -8.88
C TYR A 53 0.18 -16.35 -10.30
N PRO A 54 0.17 -17.58 -10.82
CA PRO A 54 0.66 -17.83 -12.18
C PRO A 54 -0.22 -17.13 -13.22
N PRO A 55 0.36 -16.57 -14.30
CA PRO A 55 -0.37 -15.87 -15.34
C PRO A 55 -1.48 -16.74 -15.96
N ARG A 56 -2.68 -16.16 -16.12
CA ARG A 56 -3.86 -16.79 -16.74
C ARG A 56 -4.63 -15.75 -17.54
N ASP A 57 -5.45 -16.20 -18.50
CA ASP A 57 -6.33 -15.32 -19.29
C ASP A 57 -7.28 -14.49 -18.41
N ARG A 58 -7.74 -15.09 -17.31
CA ARG A 58 -8.56 -14.40 -16.30
C ARG A 58 -7.88 -14.51 -14.95
N MET A 59 -7.22 -13.43 -14.55
CA MET A 59 -6.61 -13.32 -13.24
C MET A 59 -7.67 -13.21 -12.15
N PRO A 60 -7.46 -13.86 -10.99
CA PRO A 60 -8.36 -13.70 -9.86
C PRO A 60 -8.31 -12.27 -9.33
N CYS A 61 -9.43 -11.81 -8.78
CA CYS A 61 -9.55 -10.51 -8.14
C CYS A 61 -9.88 -10.66 -6.66
N LEU A 62 -9.45 -9.71 -5.85
CA LEU A 62 -9.77 -9.63 -4.42
C LEU A 62 -10.56 -8.35 -4.16
N LEU A 63 -11.75 -8.48 -3.57
CA LEU A 63 -12.53 -7.37 -3.06
C LEU A 63 -12.31 -7.24 -1.55
N ILE A 64 -11.81 -6.08 -1.09
CA ILE A 64 -11.70 -5.72 0.33
C ILE A 64 -12.77 -4.68 0.61
N TYR A 65 -13.77 -5.03 1.40
CA TYR A 65 -14.89 -4.15 1.75
C TYR A 65 -15.08 -4.08 3.28
N GLY A 66 -15.88 -3.11 3.71
CA GLY A 66 -16.18 -2.85 5.13
C GLY A 66 -16.47 -1.36 5.35
N ASP A 67 -16.84 -0.99 6.56
CA ASP A 67 -17.21 0.37 6.91
C ASP A 67 -16.05 1.36 6.78
N THR A 68 -16.38 2.66 6.76
CA THR A 68 -15.39 3.73 6.76
C THR A 68 -14.55 3.66 8.04
N GLY A 69 -13.25 3.91 7.93
CA GLY A 69 -12.34 3.88 9.08
C GLY A 69 -11.79 2.50 9.46
N MET A 70 -12.24 1.40 8.84
CA MET A 70 -11.80 0.02 9.15
C MET A 70 -10.37 -0.32 8.66
N GLY A 71 -9.63 0.64 8.14
CA GLY A 71 -8.23 0.43 7.78
C GLY A 71 -7.98 -0.18 6.40
N LYS A 72 -8.97 -0.30 5.50
CA LYS A 72 -8.81 -0.85 4.14
C LYS A 72 -7.65 -0.22 3.37
N THR A 73 -7.59 1.10 3.34
CA THR A 73 -6.52 1.85 2.67
C THR A 73 -5.15 1.59 3.34
N LYS A 74 -5.12 1.40 4.65
CA LYS A 74 -3.88 1.08 5.39
C LYS A 74 -3.34 -0.30 4.99
N ILE A 75 -4.22 -1.29 4.76
CA ILE A 75 -3.82 -2.61 4.25
C ILE A 75 -3.17 -2.50 2.88
N VAL A 76 -3.81 -1.78 1.94
CA VAL A 76 -3.28 -1.57 0.59
C VAL A 76 -1.94 -0.83 0.62
N ARG A 77 -1.84 0.26 1.40
CA ARG A 77 -0.58 1.03 1.56
C ARG A 77 0.52 0.24 2.27
N LYS A 78 0.16 -0.64 3.20
CA LYS A 78 1.12 -1.56 3.82
C LYS A 78 1.67 -2.52 2.77
N PHE A 79 0.80 -3.14 1.96
CA PHE A 79 1.19 -4.07 0.92
C PHE A 79 2.10 -3.41 -0.14
N GLU A 80 1.76 -2.20 -0.61
CA GLU A 80 2.59 -1.40 -1.51
C GLU A 80 3.98 -1.13 -0.92
N ARG A 81 4.05 -0.73 0.34
CA ARG A 81 5.30 -0.41 1.04
C ARG A 81 6.18 -1.64 1.26
N ASP A 82 5.59 -2.81 1.44
CA ASP A 82 6.31 -4.07 1.61
C ASP A 82 6.89 -4.58 0.27
N HIS A 83 6.39 -4.07 -0.87
CA HIS A 83 6.80 -4.42 -2.22
C HIS A 83 7.31 -3.18 -2.99
N PRO A 84 8.42 -2.56 -2.55
CA PRO A 84 8.94 -1.36 -3.19
C PRO A 84 9.40 -1.65 -4.63
N PRO A 85 9.40 -0.64 -5.50
CA PRO A 85 9.98 -0.74 -6.83
C PRO A 85 11.43 -1.24 -6.76
N LYS A 86 11.83 -2.05 -7.74
CA LYS A 86 13.18 -2.58 -7.85
C LYS A 86 13.78 -2.17 -9.21
N PHE A 87 14.88 -1.46 -9.18
CA PHE A 87 15.61 -1.12 -10.40
C PHE A 87 16.29 -2.35 -10.99
N SER A 88 16.00 -2.65 -12.24
CA SER A 88 16.69 -3.72 -12.97
C SER A 88 17.91 -3.16 -13.72
N GLN A 89 19.09 -3.51 -13.31
CA GLN A 89 20.33 -3.13 -14.02
C GLN A 89 20.43 -3.75 -15.41
N ILE A 90 19.70 -4.83 -15.67
CA ILE A 90 19.71 -5.52 -16.97
C ILE A 90 18.86 -4.77 -17.99
N THR A 91 17.68 -4.32 -17.59
CA THR A 91 16.72 -3.63 -18.50
C THR A 91 16.78 -2.11 -18.40
N GLY A 92 17.43 -1.56 -17.36
CA GLY A 92 17.46 -0.13 -17.08
C GLY A 92 16.09 0.46 -16.65
N VAL A 93 15.13 -0.39 -16.27
CA VAL A 93 13.76 0.00 -15.95
C VAL A 93 13.42 -0.38 -14.50
N ASP A 94 12.63 0.47 -13.85
CA ASP A 94 12.03 0.17 -12.55
C ASP A 94 10.93 -0.87 -12.70
N HIS A 95 11.10 -2.02 -12.10
CA HIS A 95 10.04 -3.01 -11.93
C HIS A 95 9.22 -2.69 -10.70
N ARG A 96 7.93 -2.37 -10.88
CA ARG A 96 6.97 -2.08 -9.80
C ARG A 96 6.01 -3.25 -9.66
N PRO A 97 6.18 -4.13 -8.65
CA PRO A 97 5.32 -5.30 -8.48
C PRO A 97 3.90 -4.93 -8.04
N VAL A 98 3.72 -3.75 -7.43
CA VAL A 98 2.44 -3.26 -6.94
C VAL A 98 2.24 -1.82 -7.39
N VAL A 99 1.10 -1.55 -8.01
CA VAL A 99 0.66 -0.20 -8.39
C VAL A 99 -0.64 0.09 -7.66
N VAL A 100 -0.69 1.19 -6.92
CA VAL A 100 -1.89 1.63 -6.18
C VAL A 100 -2.42 2.90 -6.82
N ALA A 101 -3.64 2.84 -7.30
CA ALA A 101 -4.36 3.98 -7.88
C ALA A 101 -5.68 4.20 -7.14
N GLN A 102 -6.07 5.45 -6.99
CA GLN A 102 -7.36 5.81 -6.41
C GLN A 102 -8.35 6.09 -7.53
N VAL A 103 -9.47 5.36 -7.55
CA VAL A 103 -10.54 5.64 -8.51
C VAL A 103 -11.16 6.98 -8.18
N PRO A 104 -11.28 7.92 -9.17
CA PRO A 104 -11.95 9.20 -8.98
C PRO A 104 -13.41 9.04 -8.56
N SER A 105 -13.98 10.07 -7.92
CA SER A 105 -15.38 10.07 -7.47
C SER A 105 -16.38 9.95 -8.63
N GLU A 106 -16.05 10.52 -9.78
CA GLU A 106 -16.77 10.31 -11.04
C GLU A 106 -15.96 9.31 -11.88
N PRO A 107 -16.42 8.06 -12.04
CA PRO A 107 -15.64 7.01 -12.68
C PRO A 107 -15.66 7.15 -14.22
N ILE A 108 -14.94 8.14 -14.74
CA ILE A 108 -14.68 8.29 -16.16
C ILE A 108 -13.49 7.39 -16.50
N GLU A 109 -13.64 6.52 -17.52
CA GLU A 109 -12.62 5.55 -17.93
C GLU A 109 -11.25 6.21 -18.17
N ARG A 110 -11.23 7.37 -18.79
CA ARG A 110 -10.02 8.15 -19.05
C ARG A 110 -9.27 8.53 -17.78
N ASP A 111 -9.99 8.95 -16.75
CA ASP A 111 -9.39 9.41 -15.51
C ASP A 111 -8.79 8.25 -14.73
N LEU A 112 -9.36 7.04 -14.82
CA LEU A 112 -8.76 5.83 -14.29
C LEU A 112 -7.39 5.53 -14.94
N TYR A 113 -7.28 5.61 -16.28
CA TYR A 113 -6.01 5.38 -16.95
C TYR A 113 -4.97 6.44 -16.60
N ARG A 114 -5.38 7.68 -16.47
CA ARG A 114 -4.49 8.77 -16.04
C ARG A 114 -3.97 8.58 -14.63
N GLU A 115 -4.84 8.15 -13.73
CA GLU A 115 -4.45 7.86 -12.35
C GLU A 115 -3.48 6.67 -12.27
N LEU A 116 -3.72 5.62 -13.06
CA LEU A 116 -2.78 4.50 -13.20
C LEU A 116 -1.43 4.96 -13.76
N LEU A 117 -1.41 5.73 -14.83
CA LEU A 117 -0.19 6.27 -15.42
C LEU A 117 0.58 7.16 -14.43
N ALA A 118 -0.12 8.03 -13.71
CA ALA A 118 0.47 8.88 -12.68
C ALA A 118 1.08 8.04 -11.54
N SER A 119 0.36 7.00 -11.10
CA SER A 119 0.84 6.07 -10.05
C SER A 119 2.07 5.28 -10.48
N MET A 120 2.23 5.01 -11.79
CA MET A 120 3.41 4.38 -12.36
C MET A 120 4.58 5.35 -12.61
N GLY A 121 4.36 6.65 -12.37
CA GLY A 121 5.37 7.70 -12.61
C GLY A 121 5.51 8.09 -14.09
N ALA A 122 4.53 7.75 -14.92
CA ALA A 122 4.52 8.20 -16.31
C ALA A 122 4.28 9.72 -16.38
N PRO A 123 4.90 10.43 -17.34
CA PRO A 123 4.71 11.87 -17.50
C PRO A 123 3.25 12.19 -17.83
N ALA A 124 2.74 13.28 -17.25
CA ALA A 124 1.39 13.76 -17.54
C ALA A 124 1.21 14.01 -19.04
N MET A 125 0.25 13.31 -19.65
CA MET A 125 -0.01 13.44 -21.08
C MET A 125 -1.03 14.56 -21.32
N THR A 126 -0.56 15.67 -21.88
CA THR A 126 -1.43 16.74 -22.40
C THR A 126 -1.84 16.41 -23.84
N GLY A 127 -3.13 16.26 -24.11
CA GLY A 127 -3.66 16.12 -25.48
C GLY A 127 -3.68 14.71 -26.08
N GLY A 128 -3.53 13.64 -25.28
CA GLY A 128 -3.64 12.26 -25.75
C GLY A 128 -5.09 11.81 -25.99
N THR A 129 -5.28 10.82 -26.88
CA THR A 129 -6.56 10.11 -27.03
C THR A 129 -6.68 9.01 -25.98
N LEU A 130 -7.90 8.62 -25.61
CA LEU A 130 -8.14 7.51 -24.67
C LEU A 130 -7.47 6.21 -25.13
N ALA A 131 -7.48 5.92 -26.43
CA ALA A 131 -6.83 4.74 -27.00
C ALA A 131 -5.32 4.74 -26.71
N ARG A 132 -4.65 5.87 -26.90
CA ARG A 132 -3.22 6.00 -26.62
C ARG A 132 -2.89 5.87 -25.13
N GLU A 133 -3.72 6.45 -24.25
CA GLU A 133 -3.55 6.31 -22.79
C GLU A 133 -3.69 4.84 -22.36
N LYS A 134 -4.65 4.09 -22.94
CA LYS A 134 -4.81 2.64 -22.74
C LYS A 134 -3.58 1.84 -23.20
N ASP A 135 -3.08 2.11 -24.39
CA ASP A 135 -1.96 1.36 -24.95
C ASP A 135 -0.67 1.58 -24.14
N ILE A 136 -0.42 2.81 -23.69
CA ILE A 136 0.72 3.13 -22.83
C ILE A 136 0.55 2.42 -21.48
N CYS A 137 -0.65 2.47 -20.88
CA CYS A 137 -0.92 1.80 -19.62
C CYS A 137 -0.66 0.28 -19.71
N ARG A 138 -1.09 -0.36 -20.80
CA ARG A 138 -0.82 -1.79 -21.06
C ARG A 138 0.65 -2.12 -21.28
N SER A 139 1.40 -1.20 -21.84
CA SER A 139 2.85 -1.41 -22.07
C SER A 139 3.69 -1.24 -20.82
N LEU A 140 3.16 -0.59 -19.78
CA LEU A 140 3.84 -0.35 -18.52
C LEU A 140 3.44 -1.36 -17.41
N LEU A 141 2.33 -2.08 -17.58
CA LEU A 141 1.86 -3.15 -16.67
C LEU A 141 2.40 -4.50 -17.10
#